data_d9b47cb098ca702cb14ee442ba5f2f1d
#
_entry.id   d9b47cb098ca702cb14ee442ba5f2f1d
#
_cell.length_a   1.000
_cell.length_b   1.000
_cell.length_c   1.000
_cell.angle_alpha   90.00
_cell.angle_beta   90.00
_cell.angle_gamma   90.00
#
_symmetry.space_group_name_H-M   'P 1'
#
loop_
_entity.id
_entity.type
_entity.pdbx_description
1 polymer ?
#
loop_
_entity_poly.entity_id
_entity_poly.type
_entity_poly.pdbx_seq_one_letter_code
_entity_poly.pdbx_strand_id
1 'polypeptide(L)'
;MAIFERRRFLQLTGFAAASAASLLLPRSVWSQTDTSRKFQSNPFALGVASGSPTHESVVLWTRLVESSLDSRAVVVRWEVADDDAFSRIVQSGQHLATADLGHSVHVELQNLQSDRWYFYRFMVGDAVSSIGRTRTFPKAGAVVEKLKISYASCQRWETGYFTAYKHMQAEKPDAVLFLGDYIYEYPGNPVSALRLPSSTSSFGFVLTLDDYRNRYAQYKSDTDLQAMHAACPWLMTWDDHEVQNDYAGLTAGDSGFADVFSKHEDFTLRRAAAYQAYYENMPIRATALTKSLAGLVSGAEMRIYQRVDVGQLASFYMLDPRQYRDRQACSKDGKLGASMVNPAKCTDWLDPKRTMLGAQQESWLSHELASAKQRGSVWNVMAQSTLFGLRDNIAGNGQSFFNDGWDGYAPARKRLTDALQKHAVYNPVMLGGDLHENWVGYLKADYSQNAAAKAAPAIGVEFCGTSITSTAGSSAVEKTPERLAENPHFVFADAKFRGYGVVEFSSKQLTTTLRTVDNVRAKTTTVETLAQFVVTAGRTVIERV
;
A
#
# COMPACT_ATOMS: atom_id res chain seq x y z
N MET A 1 16.61 6.90 -29.75
CA MET A 1 16.07 6.00 -28.73
C MET A 1 14.80 6.57 -28.08
N ALA A 2 14.79 7.78 -27.53
CA ALA A 2 13.61 8.37 -26.82
C ALA A 2 12.30 8.50 -27.65
N ILE A 3 12.37 8.63 -28.97
CA ILE A 3 11.18 8.78 -29.85
C ILE A 3 10.48 7.43 -30.11
N PHE A 4 11.22 6.33 -30.05
CA PHE A 4 10.67 4.98 -30.24
C PHE A 4 9.86 4.51 -29.02
N GLU A 5 10.30 4.85 -27.84
CA GLU A 5 9.62 4.58 -26.57
C GLU A 5 8.31 5.37 -26.44
N ARG A 6 8.26 6.64 -26.88
CA ARG A 6 7.05 7.46 -26.91
C ARG A 6 5.89 6.87 -27.73
N ARG A 7 6.21 6.27 -28.88
CA ARG A 7 5.17 5.65 -29.73
C ARG A 7 4.61 4.37 -29.12
N ARG A 8 5.45 3.55 -28.49
CA ARG A 8 5.02 2.32 -27.81
C ARG A 8 4.14 2.62 -26.59
N PHE A 9 4.52 3.62 -25.82
CA PHE A 9 3.74 3.99 -24.63
C PHE A 9 2.41 4.69 -24.99
N LEU A 10 2.34 5.47 -26.05
CA LEU A 10 1.09 6.00 -26.59
C LEU A 10 0.16 4.91 -27.16
N GLN A 11 0.71 3.78 -27.60
CA GLN A 11 -0.08 2.61 -27.97
C GLN A 11 -0.68 1.92 -26.75
N LEU A 12 -0.02 1.93 -25.58
CA LEU A 12 -0.51 1.35 -24.34
C LEU A 12 -1.76 2.06 -23.78
N THR A 13 -1.96 3.35 -24.09
CA THR A 13 -3.20 4.09 -23.70
C THR A 13 -4.38 3.84 -24.59
N GLY A 14 -4.15 3.57 -25.84
CA GLY A 14 -5.19 3.02 -26.70
C GLY A 14 -5.74 1.72 -26.08
N PHE A 15 -4.93 0.97 -25.32
CA PHE A 15 -5.29 -0.29 -24.68
C PHE A 15 -5.89 -0.16 -23.27
N ALA A 16 -5.56 0.88 -22.48
CA ALA A 16 -6.28 1.14 -21.23
C ALA A 16 -7.73 1.61 -21.49
N ALA A 17 -7.97 2.35 -22.59
CA ALA A 17 -9.30 2.55 -23.14
C ALA A 17 -9.92 1.27 -23.74
N ALA A 18 -9.10 0.27 -24.07
CA ALA A 18 -9.52 -1.00 -24.69
C ALA A 18 -10.04 -2.04 -23.68
N SER A 19 -9.86 -1.88 -22.36
CA SER A 19 -10.64 -2.69 -21.40
C SER A 19 -12.13 -2.36 -21.43
N ALA A 20 -12.51 -1.14 -21.86
CA ALA A 20 -13.88 -0.81 -22.23
C ALA A 20 -14.20 -1.07 -23.74
N ALA A 21 -13.15 -1.14 -24.59
CA ALA A 21 -13.27 -1.38 -26.04
C ALA A 21 -13.04 -2.84 -26.44
N SER A 22 -12.81 -3.76 -25.52
CA SER A 22 -12.73 -5.21 -25.80
C SER A 22 -14.03 -5.79 -26.40
N LEU A 23 -15.09 -4.99 -26.42
CA LEU A 23 -16.34 -5.31 -27.15
C LEU A 23 -16.32 -4.94 -28.65
N LEU A 24 -15.26 -4.27 -29.16
CA LEU A 24 -15.22 -3.76 -30.53
C LEU A 24 -14.09 -4.34 -31.41
N LEU A 25 -13.27 -5.24 -30.90
CA LEU A 25 -12.33 -5.97 -31.76
C LEU A 25 -13.09 -7.02 -32.58
N PRO A 26 -12.79 -7.15 -33.89
CA PRO A 26 -13.48 -8.13 -34.70
C PRO A 26 -13.28 -9.52 -34.12
N ARG A 27 -14.35 -10.30 -34.04
CA ARG A 27 -14.38 -11.70 -33.54
C ARG A 27 -13.28 -12.59 -34.10
N SER A 28 -12.69 -12.25 -35.24
CA SER A 28 -11.59 -12.95 -35.87
C SER A 28 -10.26 -12.95 -35.10
N VAL A 29 -10.02 -11.95 -34.23
CA VAL A 29 -8.83 -11.89 -33.34
C VAL A 29 -9.01 -12.82 -32.13
N TRP A 30 -10.25 -13.18 -31.78
CA TRP A 30 -10.62 -14.01 -30.63
C TRP A 30 -10.69 -15.52 -30.99
N SER A 31 -10.54 -15.89 -32.28
CA SER A 31 -10.79 -17.24 -32.73
C SER A 31 -9.62 -18.23 -32.57
N GLN A 32 -8.46 -17.77 -32.10
CA GLN A 32 -7.32 -18.64 -31.80
C GLN A 32 -6.96 -18.55 -30.31
N THR A 33 -7.82 -19.10 -29.44
CA THR A 33 -7.35 -19.60 -28.16
C THR A 33 -6.40 -20.75 -28.47
N ASP A 34 -5.10 -20.49 -28.43
CA ASP A 34 -4.11 -21.54 -28.57
C ASP A 34 -4.12 -22.43 -27.31
N THR A 35 -5.14 -23.32 -27.24
CA THR A 35 -5.24 -24.35 -26.19
C THR A 35 -4.14 -25.41 -26.35
N SER A 36 -3.41 -25.39 -27.46
CA SER A 36 -2.32 -26.32 -27.75
C SER A 36 -0.98 -25.89 -27.16
N ARG A 37 -0.88 -24.62 -26.67
CA ARG A 37 0.35 -24.12 -26.07
C ARG A 37 0.67 -24.89 -24.79
N LYS A 38 1.82 -25.54 -24.79
CA LYS A 38 2.35 -26.22 -23.60
C LYS A 38 3.45 -25.41 -22.98
N PHE A 39 3.43 -25.32 -21.67
CA PHE A 39 4.46 -24.65 -20.88
C PHE A 39 5.39 -25.70 -20.24
N GLN A 40 6.66 -25.36 -20.05
CA GLN A 40 7.62 -26.22 -19.36
C GLN A 40 7.35 -26.24 -17.85
N SER A 41 6.84 -25.12 -17.31
CA SER A 41 6.39 -24.98 -15.93
C SER A 41 5.06 -24.21 -15.90
N ASN A 42 4.36 -24.25 -14.75
CA ASN A 42 3.13 -23.48 -14.62
C ASN A 42 3.43 -21.98 -14.72
N PRO A 43 2.93 -21.25 -15.74
CA PRO A 43 3.23 -19.83 -15.95
C PRO A 43 2.59 -18.92 -14.88
N PHE A 44 1.66 -19.41 -14.06
CA PHE A 44 1.05 -18.70 -12.94
C PHE A 44 1.90 -18.76 -11.66
N ALA A 45 3.23 -18.80 -11.82
CA ALA A 45 4.19 -18.98 -10.72
C ALA A 45 4.14 -17.90 -9.64
N LEU A 46 3.58 -16.72 -9.92
CA LEU A 46 3.40 -15.61 -8.97
C LEU A 46 2.04 -15.63 -8.28
N GLY A 47 1.24 -16.67 -8.49
CA GLY A 47 -0.08 -16.82 -7.91
C GLY A 47 -1.14 -15.91 -8.52
N VAL A 48 -2.20 -15.69 -7.76
CA VAL A 48 -3.35 -14.85 -8.13
C VAL A 48 -3.64 -13.86 -7.00
N ALA A 49 -4.22 -12.72 -7.34
CA ALA A 49 -4.63 -11.72 -6.37
C ALA A 49 -5.93 -11.04 -6.80
N SER A 50 -6.62 -10.42 -5.86
CA SER A 50 -7.71 -9.50 -6.18
C SER A 50 -7.61 -8.23 -5.34
N GLY A 51 -8.20 -7.13 -5.83
CA GLY A 51 -8.12 -5.87 -5.12
C GLY A 51 -9.12 -4.83 -5.61
N SER A 52 -9.03 -3.63 -5.03
CA SER A 52 -9.88 -2.50 -5.36
C SER A 52 -11.39 -2.84 -5.36
N PRO A 53 -11.91 -3.55 -4.33
CA PRO A 53 -13.32 -3.94 -4.29
C PRO A 53 -14.23 -2.72 -4.17
N THR A 54 -15.35 -2.77 -4.88
CA THR A 54 -16.51 -1.89 -4.70
C THR A 54 -17.75 -2.73 -4.40
N HIS A 55 -18.92 -2.14 -4.38
CA HIS A 55 -20.16 -2.88 -4.17
C HIS A 55 -20.58 -3.78 -5.34
N GLU A 56 -20.01 -3.62 -6.53
CA GLU A 56 -20.38 -4.37 -7.73
C GLU A 56 -19.18 -4.75 -8.60
N SER A 57 -17.96 -4.49 -8.13
CA SER A 57 -16.76 -4.60 -8.95
C SER A 57 -15.56 -4.99 -8.11
N VAL A 58 -14.62 -5.73 -8.72
CA VAL A 58 -13.32 -6.08 -8.15
C VAL A 58 -12.32 -6.27 -9.28
N VAL A 59 -11.04 -6.01 -9.02
CA VAL A 59 -9.94 -6.33 -9.94
C VAL A 59 -9.41 -7.71 -9.61
N LEU A 60 -9.33 -8.60 -10.60
CA LEU A 60 -8.59 -9.85 -10.50
C LEU A 60 -7.24 -9.69 -11.19
N TRP A 61 -6.22 -10.26 -10.60
CA TRP A 61 -4.84 -10.13 -11.05
C TRP A 61 -4.13 -11.49 -11.11
N THR A 62 -3.31 -11.65 -12.13
CA THR A 62 -2.20 -12.61 -12.22
C THR A 62 -1.11 -12.04 -13.13
N ARG A 63 0.04 -12.70 -13.17
CA ARG A 63 1.12 -12.37 -14.11
C ARG A 63 1.77 -13.66 -14.58
N LEU A 64 1.92 -13.80 -15.91
CA LEU A 64 2.58 -14.96 -16.47
C LEU A 64 4.10 -14.78 -16.40
N VAL A 65 4.79 -15.81 -15.89
CA VAL A 65 6.24 -15.89 -15.83
C VAL A 65 6.69 -17.27 -16.25
N GLU A 66 7.32 -17.36 -17.43
CA GLU A 66 7.85 -18.61 -17.96
C GLU A 66 8.85 -18.31 -19.08
N SER A 67 9.89 -19.13 -19.24
CA SER A 67 11.01 -18.90 -20.14
C SER A 67 10.66 -18.88 -21.63
N SER A 68 9.58 -19.54 -22.03
CA SER A 68 9.08 -19.55 -23.42
C SER A 68 8.19 -18.37 -23.77
N LEU A 69 7.89 -17.48 -22.80
CA LEU A 69 7.18 -16.24 -23.08
C LEU A 69 8.08 -15.29 -23.83
N ASP A 70 7.69 -14.95 -25.04
CA ASP A 70 8.38 -13.99 -25.90
C ASP A 70 7.60 -12.66 -25.98
N SER A 71 7.93 -11.82 -26.95
CA SER A 71 7.25 -10.55 -27.19
C SER A 71 5.80 -10.67 -27.67
N ARG A 72 5.32 -11.87 -27.97
CA ARG A 72 3.94 -12.09 -28.43
C ARG A 72 2.96 -11.99 -27.28
N ALA A 73 1.81 -11.39 -27.57
CA ALA A 73 0.71 -11.37 -26.63
C ALA A 73 0.11 -12.77 -26.43
N VAL A 74 -0.34 -13.05 -25.21
CA VAL A 74 -0.90 -14.34 -24.81
C VAL A 74 -2.34 -14.15 -24.34
N VAL A 75 -3.27 -14.92 -24.89
CA VAL A 75 -4.67 -14.90 -24.45
C VAL A 75 -4.82 -15.73 -23.18
N VAL A 76 -5.20 -15.08 -22.09
CA VAL A 76 -5.50 -15.69 -20.79
C VAL A 76 -7.02 -15.72 -20.60
N ARG A 77 -7.58 -16.90 -20.38
CA ARG A 77 -8.99 -17.06 -20.01
C ARG A 77 -9.15 -16.89 -18.50
N TRP A 78 -10.28 -16.44 -18.07
CA TRP A 78 -10.62 -16.32 -16.66
C TRP A 78 -12.08 -16.74 -16.40
N GLU A 79 -12.33 -17.24 -15.21
CA GLU A 79 -13.64 -17.62 -14.71
C GLU A 79 -13.84 -17.11 -13.30
N VAL A 80 -15.08 -16.71 -13.01
CA VAL A 80 -15.56 -16.33 -11.68
C VAL A 80 -16.78 -17.18 -11.36
N ALA A 81 -16.82 -17.77 -10.19
CA ALA A 81 -17.87 -18.66 -9.74
C ALA A 81 -18.38 -18.33 -8.33
N ASP A 82 -19.57 -18.83 -8.01
CA ASP A 82 -20.17 -18.76 -6.67
C ASP A 82 -19.57 -19.80 -5.71
N ASP A 83 -18.91 -20.81 -6.22
CA ASP A 83 -18.38 -21.94 -5.46
C ASP A 83 -16.95 -22.30 -5.95
N ASP A 84 -16.16 -22.90 -5.07
CA ASP A 84 -14.77 -23.29 -5.33
C ASP A 84 -14.60 -24.47 -6.28
N ALA A 85 -15.68 -25.23 -6.52
CA ALA A 85 -15.72 -26.30 -7.52
C ALA A 85 -16.01 -25.78 -8.94
N PHE A 86 -16.31 -24.48 -9.08
CA PHE A 86 -16.69 -23.84 -10.35
C PHE A 86 -17.89 -24.51 -11.03
N SER A 87 -18.83 -25.02 -10.23
CA SER A 87 -20.07 -25.61 -10.75
C SER A 87 -21.06 -24.55 -11.24
N ARG A 88 -20.98 -23.34 -10.73
CA ARG A 88 -21.82 -22.18 -11.10
C ARG A 88 -20.96 -20.99 -11.49
N ILE A 89 -20.65 -20.90 -12.78
CA ILE A 89 -19.91 -19.78 -13.34
C ILE A 89 -20.84 -18.55 -13.37
N VAL A 90 -20.37 -17.46 -12.75
CA VAL A 90 -21.04 -16.15 -12.72
C VAL A 90 -20.63 -15.30 -13.91
N GLN A 91 -19.32 -15.24 -14.16
CA GLN A 91 -18.75 -14.51 -15.29
C GLN A 91 -17.52 -15.27 -15.81
N SER A 92 -17.23 -15.10 -17.09
CA SER A 92 -16.02 -15.62 -17.73
C SER A 92 -15.62 -14.71 -18.90
N GLY A 93 -14.36 -14.79 -19.28
CA GLY A 93 -13.87 -14.01 -20.41
C GLY A 93 -12.41 -14.29 -20.72
N GLN A 94 -11.83 -13.38 -21.48
CA GLN A 94 -10.43 -13.44 -21.92
C GLN A 94 -9.75 -12.10 -21.68
N HIS A 95 -8.45 -12.14 -21.47
CA HIS A 95 -7.58 -10.98 -21.35
C HIS A 95 -6.31 -11.19 -22.17
N LEU A 96 -5.81 -10.15 -22.81
CA LEU A 96 -4.60 -10.22 -23.62
C LEU A 96 -3.40 -9.78 -22.76
N ALA A 97 -2.60 -10.73 -22.30
CA ALA A 97 -1.35 -10.47 -21.57
C ALA A 97 -0.24 -10.11 -22.56
N THR A 98 0.32 -8.90 -22.44
CA THR A 98 1.34 -8.37 -23.37
C THR A 98 2.70 -8.23 -22.70
N ALA A 99 3.78 -8.41 -23.46
CA ALA A 99 5.15 -8.23 -22.98
C ALA A 99 5.42 -6.80 -22.52
N ASP A 100 4.78 -5.79 -23.14
CA ASP A 100 4.91 -4.39 -22.76
C ASP A 100 4.45 -4.11 -21.32
N LEU A 101 3.48 -4.91 -20.82
CA LEU A 101 3.02 -4.90 -19.42
C LEU A 101 3.51 -6.13 -18.63
N GLY A 102 4.68 -6.67 -18.97
CA GLY A 102 5.29 -7.78 -18.26
C GLY A 102 4.42 -9.04 -18.21
N HIS A 103 3.52 -9.25 -19.19
CA HIS A 103 2.50 -10.28 -19.24
C HIS A 103 1.56 -10.29 -18.01
N SER A 104 1.30 -9.13 -17.41
CA SER A 104 0.31 -8.99 -16.35
C SER A 104 -1.12 -9.05 -16.90
N VAL A 105 -2.03 -9.50 -16.08
CA VAL A 105 -3.46 -9.64 -16.37
C VAL A 105 -4.23 -8.88 -15.31
N HIS A 106 -5.04 -7.91 -15.73
CA HIS A 106 -5.96 -7.16 -14.87
C HIS A 106 -7.36 -7.29 -15.43
N VAL A 107 -8.22 -8.01 -14.73
CA VAL A 107 -9.62 -8.16 -15.12
C VAL A 107 -10.48 -7.34 -14.16
N GLU A 108 -11.01 -6.23 -14.65
CA GLU A 108 -11.93 -5.38 -13.88
C GLU A 108 -13.35 -5.94 -14.04
N LEU A 109 -13.78 -6.77 -13.10
CA LEU A 109 -15.15 -7.29 -13.06
C LEU A 109 -16.14 -6.16 -12.74
N GLN A 110 -17.29 -6.22 -13.36
CA GLN A 110 -18.40 -5.28 -13.17
C GLN A 110 -19.72 -6.05 -12.98
N ASN A 111 -20.74 -5.37 -12.45
CA ASN A 111 -22.09 -5.92 -12.30
C ASN A 111 -22.14 -7.19 -11.44
N LEU A 112 -21.25 -7.31 -10.46
CA LEU A 112 -21.33 -8.35 -9.44
C LEU A 112 -22.40 -8.00 -8.40
N GLN A 113 -22.91 -9.01 -7.70
CA GLN A 113 -23.81 -8.76 -6.57
C GLN A 113 -23.03 -8.15 -5.40
N SER A 114 -23.65 -7.20 -4.73
CA SER A 114 -23.09 -6.52 -3.56
C SER A 114 -22.99 -7.47 -2.35
N ASP A 115 -21.96 -7.26 -1.54
CA ASP A 115 -21.74 -7.99 -0.29
C ASP A 115 -21.65 -9.52 -0.47
N ARG A 116 -20.93 -9.93 -1.47
CA ARG A 116 -20.86 -11.35 -1.85
C ARG A 116 -19.43 -11.81 -2.09
N TRP A 117 -19.15 -13.06 -1.66
CA TRP A 117 -17.93 -13.77 -1.95
C TRP A 117 -18.02 -14.51 -3.28
N TYR A 118 -16.86 -14.57 -4.00
CA TYR A 118 -16.69 -15.26 -5.26
C TYR A 118 -15.37 -16.00 -5.28
N PHE A 119 -15.26 -17.01 -6.17
CA PHE A 119 -14.03 -17.72 -6.47
C PHE A 119 -13.63 -17.42 -7.90
N TYR A 120 -12.33 -17.37 -8.17
CA TYR A 120 -11.83 -17.08 -9.50
C TYR A 120 -10.58 -17.89 -9.83
N ARG A 121 -10.34 -18.11 -11.14
CA ARG A 121 -9.13 -18.74 -11.68
C ARG A 121 -8.81 -18.21 -13.05
N PHE A 122 -7.55 -18.43 -13.46
CA PHE A 122 -7.04 -18.10 -14.77
C PHE A 122 -6.55 -19.37 -15.48
N MET A 123 -6.60 -19.35 -16.83
CA MET A 123 -6.21 -20.49 -17.65
C MET A 123 -5.49 -20.00 -18.90
N VAL A 124 -4.39 -20.66 -19.28
CA VAL A 124 -3.63 -20.37 -20.49
C VAL A 124 -3.04 -21.67 -21.04
N GLY A 125 -3.27 -21.99 -22.32
CA GLY A 125 -2.90 -23.30 -22.86
C GLY A 125 -3.51 -24.42 -22.03
N ASP A 126 -2.68 -25.33 -21.54
CA ASP A 126 -3.03 -26.44 -20.65
C ASP A 126 -2.87 -26.10 -19.15
N ALA A 127 -2.33 -24.90 -18.82
CA ALA A 127 -2.09 -24.49 -17.44
C ALA A 127 -3.32 -23.82 -16.81
N VAL A 128 -3.50 -24.08 -15.51
CA VAL A 128 -4.52 -23.47 -14.65
C VAL A 128 -3.84 -22.87 -13.42
N SER A 129 -4.27 -21.68 -13.03
CA SER A 129 -3.79 -21.03 -11.81
C SER A 129 -4.31 -21.70 -10.54
N SER A 130 -3.77 -21.31 -9.38
CA SER A 130 -4.45 -21.52 -8.11
C SER A 130 -5.83 -20.83 -8.12
N ILE A 131 -6.74 -21.31 -7.25
CA ILE A 131 -8.03 -20.67 -7.04
C ILE A 131 -7.86 -19.50 -6.09
N GLY A 132 -8.33 -18.33 -6.50
CA GLY A 132 -8.45 -17.17 -5.64
C GLY A 132 -9.88 -17.01 -5.15
N ARG A 133 -10.03 -16.37 -3.97
CA ARG A 133 -11.28 -15.98 -3.37
C ARG A 133 -11.33 -14.46 -3.24
N THR A 134 -12.44 -13.85 -3.59
CA THR A 134 -12.61 -12.39 -3.55
C THR A 134 -14.03 -12.04 -3.10
N ARG A 135 -14.25 -10.76 -2.79
CA ARG A 135 -15.61 -10.29 -2.48
C ARG A 135 -15.85 -8.88 -2.98
N THR A 136 -17.11 -8.58 -3.22
CA THR A 136 -17.62 -7.20 -3.30
C THR A 136 -17.94 -6.69 -1.91
N PHE A 137 -17.90 -5.37 -1.73
CA PHE A 137 -18.33 -4.74 -0.49
C PHE A 137 -19.82 -4.43 -0.50
N PRO A 138 -20.44 -4.22 0.69
CA PRO A 138 -21.80 -3.74 0.78
C PRO A 138 -21.95 -2.38 0.09
N LYS A 139 -23.08 -2.18 -0.61
CA LYS A 139 -23.38 -0.90 -1.27
C LYS A 139 -23.54 0.23 -0.25
N ALA A 140 -23.29 1.47 -0.69
CA ALA A 140 -23.49 2.65 0.12
C ALA A 140 -24.90 2.66 0.76
N GLY A 141 -24.99 3.01 2.04
CA GLY A 141 -26.22 3.01 2.79
C GLY A 141 -26.66 1.65 3.36
N ALA A 142 -26.03 0.55 2.98
CA ALA A 142 -26.33 -0.75 3.56
C ALA A 142 -25.87 -0.84 5.03
N VAL A 143 -26.67 -1.44 5.88
CA VAL A 143 -26.28 -1.77 7.26
C VAL A 143 -25.34 -2.96 7.25
N VAL A 144 -24.18 -2.80 7.87
CA VAL A 144 -23.13 -3.82 7.97
C VAL A 144 -22.88 -4.09 9.45
N GLU A 145 -23.02 -5.33 9.87
CA GLU A 145 -22.84 -5.68 11.29
C GLU A 145 -21.36 -5.65 11.70
N LYS A 146 -20.49 -6.24 10.88
CA LYS A 146 -19.05 -6.36 11.15
C LYS A 146 -18.24 -6.29 9.86
N LEU A 147 -17.02 -5.78 10.00
CA LEU A 147 -15.99 -5.82 8.98
C LEU A 147 -14.66 -6.13 9.66
N LYS A 148 -13.94 -7.12 9.18
CA LYS A 148 -12.60 -7.48 9.66
C LYS A 148 -11.56 -7.15 8.61
N ILE A 149 -10.65 -6.25 8.93
CA ILE A 149 -9.52 -5.86 8.06
C ILE A 149 -8.22 -6.25 8.74
N SER A 150 -7.34 -6.95 8.04
CA SER A 150 -5.94 -7.03 8.44
C SER A 150 -5.15 -5.93 7.76
N TYR A 151 -4.22 -5.26 8.49
CA TYR A 151 -3.33 -4.28 7.90
C TYR A 151 -1.87 -4.63 8.15
N ALA A 152 -1.01 -4.36 7.17
CA ALA A 152 0.41 -4.70 7.17
C ALA A 152 1.21 -3.76 6.29
N SER A 153 2.53 -3.73 6.49
CA SER A 153 3.50 -3.00 5.68
C SER A 153 4.91 -3.61 5.81
N CYS A 154 5.85 -3.12 5.03
CA CYS A 154 7.28 -3.28 5.27
C CYS A 154 7.74 -4.75 5.31
N GLN A 155 7.56 -5.46 4.18
CA GLN A 155 7.89 -6.88 4.06
C GLN A 155 9.26 -7.10 3.39
N ARG A 156 10.36 -6.78 4.07
CA ARG A 156 11.69 -6.91 3.51
C ARG A 156 12.12 -8.36 3.34
N TRP A 157 12.51 -8.74 2.10
CA TRP A 157 12.86 -10.12 1.74
C TRP A 157 14.04 -10.67 2.51
N GLU A 158 15.09 -9.86 2.68
CA GLU A 158 16.37 -10.28 3.24
C GLU A 158 16.33 -10.54 4.75
N THR A 159 15.36 -9.97 5.44
CA THR A 159 15.31 -9.97 6.91
C THR A 159 14.48 -11.10 7.50
N GLY A 160 13.55 -11.67 6.71
CA GLY A 160 12.68 -12.73 7.23
C GLY A 160 11.91 -13.51 6.17
N TYR A 161 11.21 -14.55 6.61
CA TYR A 161 10.18 -15.25 5.86
C TYR A 161 8.83 -14.59 6.12
N PHE A 162 7.92 -14.65 5.14
CA PHE A 162 6.62 -13.98 5.23
C PHE A 162 5.55 -14.82 5.96
N THR A 163 5.97 -15.60 6.95
CA THR A 163 5.10 -16.53 7.71
C THR A 163 3.95 -15.84 8.44
N ALA A 164 4.05 -14.53 8.71
CA ALA A 164 2.95 -13.73 9.24
C ALA A 164 1.69 -13.83 8.39
N TYR A 165 1.80 -13.97 7.06
CA TYR A 165 0.64 -14.11 6.17
C TYR A 165 -0.12 -15.40 6.34
N LYS A 166 0.55 -16.50 6.69
CA LYS A 166 -0.13 -17.76 7.04
C LYS A 166 -1.06 -17.58 8.26
N HIS A 167 -0.59 -16.86 9.27
CA HIS A 167 -1.39 -16.54 10.45
C HIS A 167 -2.50 -15.53 10.13
N MET A 168 -2.17 -14.51 9.31
CA MET A 168 -3.17 -13.52 8.86
C MET A 168 -4.31 -14.20 8.06
N GLN A 169 -4.00 -15.18 7.22
CA GLN A 169 -5.03 -15.95 6.51
C GLN A 169 -5.96 -16.71 7.46
N ALA A 170 -5.42 -17.24 8.56
CA ALA A 170 -6.20 -17.95 9.58
C ALA A 170 -7.17 -17.01 10.34
N GLU A 171 -6.91 -15.70 10.38
CA GLU A 171 -7.85 -14.69 10.91
C GLU A 171 -9.10 -14.52 10.02
N LYS A 172 -9.06 -14.97 8.76
CA LYS A 172 -10.15 -14.85 7.76
C LYS A 172 -10.62 -13.39 7.60
N PRO A 173 -9.74 -12.44 7.24
CA PRO A 173 -10.16 -11.06 7.04
C PRO A 173 -11.06 -10.92 5.82
N ASP A 174 -11.90 -9.89 5.83
CA ASP A 174 -12.72 -9.49 4.67
C ASP A 174 -11.90 -8.84 3.58
N ALA A 175 -10.83 -8.15 3.97
CA ALA A 175 -9.80 -7.61 3.08
C ALA A 175 -8.49 -7.38 3.83
N VAL A 176 -7.40 -7.26 3.07
CA VAL A 176 -6.11 -6.79 3.57
C VAL A 176 -5.91 -5.35 3.14
N LEU A 177 -5.44 -4.52 4.06
CA LEU A 177 -4.97 -3.17 3.82
C LEU A 177 -3.44 -3.19 3.87
N PHE A 178 -2.79 -2.99 2.72
CA PHE A 178 -1.34 -2.97 2.64
C PHE A 178 -0.82 -1.53 2.50
N LEU A 179 -0.01 -1.11 3.45
CA LEU A 179 0.35 0.29 3.66
C LEU A 179 1.76 0.67 3.17
N GLY A 180 2.26 -0.03 2.16
CA GLY A 180 3.53 0.29 1.51
C GLY A 180 4.71 -0.57 1.94
N ASP A 181 5.84 -0.37 1.26
CA ASP A 181 7.04 -1.20 1.37
C ASP A 181 6.78 -2.66 1.01
N TYR A 182 6.09 -2.86 -0.11
CA TYR A 182 5.85 -4.21 -0.63
C TYR A 182 7.13 -4.86 -1.14
N ILE A 183 8.04 -4.08 -1.69
CA ILE A 183 9.39 -4.50 -2.08
C ILE A 183 10.41 -3.54 -1.45
N TYR A 184 11.67 -3.94 -1.47
CA TYR A 184 12.82 -3.08 -1.12
C TYR A 184 13.80 -3.10 -2.29
N GLU A 185 14.25 -1.92 -2.73
CA GLU A 185 15.11 -1.72 -3.89
C GLU A 185 16.60 -2.01 -3.62
N TYR A 186 16.95 -2.24 -2.37
CA TYR A 186 18.35 -2.44 -1.94
C TYR A 186 18.97 -3.73 -2.48
N PRO A 187 20.33 -3.79 -2.58
CA PRO A 187 21.05 -4.96 -3.05
C PRO A 187 21.07 -6.15 -2.06
N GLY A 188 20.61 -5.94 -0.83
CA GLY A 188 20.81 -6.89 0.25
C GLY A 188 22.27 -7.00 0.68
N ASN A 189 22.49 -7.38 1.93
CA ASN A 189 23.83 -7.63 2.46
C ASN A 189 24.11 -9.14 2.46
N PRO A 190 25.06 -9.65 1.65
CA PRO A 190 25.30 -11.09 1.54
C PRO A 190 25.76 -11.75 2.85
N VAL A 191 26.26 -10.97 3.81
CA VAL A 191 26.72 -11.49 5.12
C VAL A 191 25.55 -11.65 6.10
N SER A 192 24.57 -10.73 6.08
CA SER A 192 23.47 -10.69 7.06
C SER A 192 22.11 -11.11 6.51
N ALA A 193 21.94 -11.13 5.18
CA ALA A 193 20.68 -11.51 4.56
C ALA A 193 20.36 -12.99 4.80
N LEU A 194 19.11 -13.24 5.23
CA LEU A 194 18.58 -14.59 5.32
C LEU A 194 18.27 -15.17 3.94
N ARG A 195 17.75 -14.32 3.07
CA ARG A 195 17.44 -14.61 1.67
C ARG A 195 18.00 -13.47 0.82
N LEU A 196 18.89 -13.74 -0.11
CA LEU A 196 19.44 -12.71 -0.97
C LEU A 196 18.38 -12.26 -2.01
N PRO A 197 18.21 -10.96 -2.20
CA PRO A 197 17.41 -10.48 -3.30
C PRO A 197 18.13 -10.70 -4.64
N SER A 198 17.39 -11.13 -5.64
CA SER A 198 17.89 -11.19 -7.01
C SER A 198 18.06 -9.78 -7.58
N SER A 199 19.12 -9.56 -8.33
CA SER A 199 19.30 -8.33 -9.10
C SER A 199 20.04 -8.63 -10.38
N THR A 200 19.66 -7.93 -11.44
CA THR A 200 20.36 -7.95 -12.75
C THR A 200 21.34 -6.80 -12.89
N SER A 201 21.28 -5.79 -12.01
CA SER A 201 22.22 -4.67 -12.04
C SER A 201 23.56 -5.04 -11.39
N SER A 202 24.67 -4.52 -11.93
CA SER A 202 26.02 -4.73 -11.39
C SER A 202 26.20 -4.23 -9.95
N PHE A 203 25.33 -3.34 -9.49
CA PHE A 203 25.33 -2.77 -8.14
C PHE A 203 24.32 -3.44 -7.19
N GLY A 204 23.51 -4.38 -7.71
CA GLY A 204 22.48 -5.05 -6.93
C GLY A 204 21.23 -4.20 -6.60
N PHE A 205 21.23 -2.91 -6.93
CA PHE A 205 20.07 -2.03 -6.81
C PHE A 205 19.04 -2.27 -7.90
N VAL A 206 17.79 -1.97 -7.58
CA VAL A 206 16.70 -1.93 -8.54
C VAL A 206 16.69 -0.57 -9.23
N LEU A 207 17.01 -0.52 -10.53
CA LEU A 207 17.16 0.72 -11.29
C LEU A 207 16.28 0.77 -12.54
N THR A 208 16.12 -0.37 -13.21
CA THR A 208 15.38 -0.49 -14.47
C THR A 208 14.02 -1.11 -14.27
N LEU A 209 13.16 -1.00 -15.29
CA LEU A 209 11.84 -1.69 -15.27
C LEU A 209 11.99 -3.20 -15.06
N ASP A 210 12.97 -3.83 -15.70
CA ASP A 210 13.19 -5.26 -15.55
C ASP A 210 13.72 -5.63 -14.16
N ASP A 211 14.54 -4.76 -13.54
CA ASP A 211 14.94 -4.96 -12.14
C ASP A 211 13.73 -4.91 -11.19
N TYR A 212 12.82 -3.92 -11.36
CA TYR A 212 11.59 -3.85 -10.56
C TYR A 212 10.68 -5.06 -10.81
N ARG A 213 10.48 -5.47 -12.07
CA ARG A 213 9.70 -6.66 -12.43
C ARG A 213 10.25 -7.92 -11.75
N ASN A 214 11.57 -8.10 -11.76
CA ASN A 214 12.24 -9.23 -11.14
C ASN A 214 12.14 -9.19 -9.61
N ARG A 215 12.26 -7.99 -9.00
CA ARG A 215 12.11 -7.82 -7.57
C ARG A 215 10.68 -8.14 -7.11
N TYR A 216 9.67 -7.66 -7.82
CA TYR A 216 8.27 -8.05 -7.54
C TYR A 216 8.05 -9.55 -7.72
N ALA A 217 8.58 -10.14 -8.79
CA ALA A 217 8.45 -11.58 -9.03
C ALA A 217 9.07 -12.39 -7.89
N GLN A 218 10.23 -11.97 -7.38
CA GLN A 218 10.88 -12.62 -6.24
C GLN A 218 10.01 -12.56 -4.98
N TYR A 219 9.47 -11.39 -4.62
CA TYR A 219 8.61 -11.25 -3.45
C TYR A 219 7.33 -12.07 -3.59
N LYS A 220 6.70 -12.01 -4.76
CA LYS A 220 5.47 -12.78 -5.08
C LYS A 220 5.73 -14.29 -5.24
N SER A 221 6.96 -14.77 -5.25
CA SER A 221 7.27 -16.20 -5.21
C SER A 221 7.12 -16.82 -3.81
N ASP A 222 6.96 -16.00 -2.75
CA ASP A 222 6.71 -16.49 -1.40
C ASP A 222 5.31 -17.11 -1.28
N THR A 223 5.24 -18.36 -0.87
CA THR A 223 4.01 -19.16 -0.86
C THR A 223 2.98 -18.68 0.16
N ASP A 224 3.40 -18.17 1.32
CA ASP A 224 2.50 -17.65 2.33
C ASP A 224 1.87 -16.31 1.88
N LEU A 225 2.66 -15.46 1.20
CA LEU A 225 2.16 -14.24 0.57
C LEU A 225 1.17 -14.54 -0.56
N GLN A 226 1.47 -15.53 -1.43
CA GLN A 226 0.53 -15.96 -2.48
C GLN A 226 -0.79 -16.46 -1.90
N ALA A 227 -0.73 -17.29 -0.86
CA ALA A 227 -1.92 -17.81 -0.19
C ALA A 227 -2.77 -16.68 0.41
N MET A 228 -2.15 -15.66 1.00
CA MET A 228 -2.88 -14.51 1.54
C MET A 228 -3.48 -13.63 0.43
N HIS A 229 -2.77 -13.41 -0.68
CA HIS A 229 -3.33 -12.74 -1.85
C HIS A 229 -4.53 -13.46 -2.46
N ALA A 230 -4.48 -14.79 -2.47
CA ALA A 230 -5.58 -15.60 -2.98
C ALA A 230 -6.79 -15.65 -2.04
N ALA A 231 -6.66 -15.29 -0.76
CA ALA A 231 -7.69 -15.51 0.25
C ALA A 231 -8.79 -14.44 0.29
N CYS A 232 -8.47 -13.19 -0.05
CA CYS A 232 -9.40 -12.05 -0.01
C CYS A 232 -8.88 -10.87 -0.84
N PRO A 233 -9.72 -9.85 -1.15
CA PRO A 233 -9.25 -8.66 -1.87
C PRO A 233 -8.33 -7.79 -1.01
N TRP A 234 -7.41 -7.07 -1.69
CA TRP A 234 -6.47 -6.15 -1.08
C TRP A 234 -6.78 -4.69 -1.46
N LEU A 235 -6.66 -3.81 -0.49
CA LEU A 235 -6.58 -2.36 -0.65
C LEU A 235 -5.11 -1.98 -0.48
N MET A 236 -4.53 -1.35 -1.48
CA MET A 236 -3.10 -1.13 -1.52
C MET A 236 -2.75 0.35 -1.65
N THR A 237 -1.74 0.77 -0.92
CA THR A 237 -0.97 1.98 -1.19
C THR A 237 0.51 1.61 -1.21
N TRP A 238 1.33 2.51 -1.73
CA TRP A 238 2.78 2.37 -1.65
C TRP A 238 3.36 3.24 -0.54
N ASP A 239 4.66 3.01 -0.29
CA ASP A 239 5.51 3.93 0.44
C ASP A 239 6.72 4.32 -0.44
N ASP A 240 7.90 4.47 0.10
CA ASP A 240 9.06 4.90 -0.67
C ASP A 240 9.81 3.75 -1.35
N HIS A 241 9.93 2.60 -0.72
CA HIS A 241 10.74 1.49 -1.23
C HIS A 241 10.18 0.83 -2.51
N GLU A 242 8.94 1.08 -2.87
CA GLU A 242 8.43 0.72 -4.20
C GLU A 242 9.15 1.50 -5.32
N VAL A 243 9.79 2.63 -4.97
CA VAL A 243 10.60 3.47 -5.86
C VAL A 243 12.03 3.58 -5.35
N GLN A 244 12.22 4.32 -4.26
CA GLN A 244 13.51 4.56 -3.61
C GLN A 244 13.33 5.14 -2.22
N ASN A 245 14.10 4.65 -1.24
CA ASN A 245 14.11 5.14 0.13
C ASN A 245 14.10 6.68 0.21
N ASP A 246 13.22 7.22 1.02
CA ASP A 246 13.04 8.65 1.31
C ASP A 246 12.77 9.55 0.08
N TYR A 247 12.38 9.04 -1.10
CA TYR A 247 12.07 9.92 -2.22
C TYR A 247 10.91 10.86 -1.93
N ALA A 248 10.94 12.06 -2.48
CA ALA A 248 9.90 13.05 -2.32
C ALA A 248 9.51 13.66 -3.68
N GLY A 249 8.30 13.35 -4.14
CA GLY A 249 7.80 13.85 -5.42
C GLY A 249 8.69 13.44 -6.59
N LEU A 250 9.37 14.41 -7.19
CA LEU A 250 10.33 14.23 -8.29
C LEU A 250 11.79 14.26 -7.81
N THR A 251 12.03 14.26 -6.50
CA THR A 251 13.37 14.30 -5.92
C THR A 251 13.74 12.92 -5.39
N ALA A 252 14.90 12.43 -5.80
CA ALA A 252 15.47 11.21 -5.26
C ALA A 252 15.69 11.30 -3.76
N GLY A 253 15.56 10.18 -3.05
CA GLY A 253 15.95 10.06 -1.67
C GLY A 253 17.46 9.81 -1.52
N ASP A 254 17.95 9.81 -0.29
CA ASP A 254 19.32 9.40 0.03
C ASP A 254 19.32 7.94 0.47
N SER A 255 19.65 7.04 -0.45
CA SER A 255 19.84 5.63 -0.12
C SER A 255 21.25 5.32 0.40
N GLY A 256 22.02 6.34 0.78
CA GLY A 256 23.43 6.19 1.16
C GLY A 256 24.37 5.96 -0.03
N PHE A 257 23.88 6.09 -1.25
CA PHE A 257 24.57 5.82 -2.52
C PHE A 257 24.38 6.97 -3.50
N ALA A 258 24.63 8.19 -3.02
CA ALA A 258 24.46 9.43 -3.77
C ALA A 258 25.13 9.40 -5.17
N ASP A 259 26.24 8.70 -5.31
CA ASP A 259 26.97 8.57 -6.58
C ASP A 259 26.18 7.78 -7.65
N VAL A 260 25.28 6.89 -7.23
CA VAL A 260 24.46 6.07 -8.14
C VAL A 260 23.21 6.82 -8.61
N PHE A 261 22.72 7.78 -7.80
CA PHE A 261 21.44 8.47 -8.01
C PHE A 261 21.56 9.98 -8.19
N SER A 262 22.72 10.47 -8.59
CA SER A 262 23.04 11.92 -8.58
C SER A 262 22.27 12.76 -9.60
N LYS A 263 21.62 12.16 -10.62
CA LYS A 263 20.94 12.88 -11.69
C LYS A 263 19.43 12.81 -11.56
N HIS A 264 18.79 13.98 -11.48
CA HIS A 264 17.33 14.12 -11.45
C HIS A 264 16.62 13.43 -12.64
N GLU A 265 17.19 13.51 -13.83
CA GLU A 265 16.66 12.89 -15.04
C GLU A 265 16.63 11.35 -14.92
N ASP A 266 17.67 10.76 -14.38
CA ASP A 266 17.76 9.31 -14.15
C ASP A 266 16.72 8.87 -13.11
N PHE A 267 16.48 9.66 -12.06
CA PHE A 267 15.46 9.36 -11.05
C PHE A 267 14.05 9.43 -11.62
N THR A 268 13.72 10.38 -12.48
CA THR A 268 12.37 10.46 -13.06
C THR A 268 12.05 9.28 -13.97
N LEU A 269 13.02 8.76 -14.70
CA LEU A 269 12.90 7.55 -15.51
C LEU A 269 12.76 6.30 -14.62
N ARG A 270 13.57 6.21 -13.58
CA ARG A 270 13.50 5.15 -12.58
C ARG A 270 12.13 5.13 -11.89
N ARG A 271 11.62 6.28 -11.46
CA ARG A 271 10.30 6.42 -10.86
C ARG A 271 9.19 5.95 -11.82
N ALA A 272 9.29 6.31 -13.11
CA ALA A 272 8.34 5.83 -14.13
C ALA A 272 8.38 4.31 -14.27
N ALA A 273 9.58 3.70 -14.28
CA ALA A 273 9.75 2.26 -14.32
C ALA A 273 9.17 1.57 -13.05
N ALA A 274 9.40 2.15 -11.89
CA ALA A 274 8.86 1.69 -10.62
C ALA A 274 7.32 1.69 -10.61
N TYR A 275 6.70 2.77 -11.06
CA TYR A 275 5.24 2.89 -11.13
C TYR A 275 4.63 1.90 -12.12
N GLN A 276 5.25 1.72 -13.29
CA GLN A 276 4.80 0.71 -14.24
C GLN A 276 4.88 -0.69 -13.62
N ALA A 277 6.00 -1.04 -12.99
CA ALA A 277 6.16 -2.34 -12.33
C ALA A 277 5.18 -2.52 -11.17
N TYR A 278 4.87 -1.47 -10.41
CA TYR A 278 3.85 -1.51 -9.36
C TYR A 278 2.48 -1.87 -9.97
N TYR A 279 2.06 -1.17 -11.03
CA TYR A 279 0.82 -1.50 -11.72
C TYR A 279 0.82 -2.95 -12.21
N GLU A 280 1.88 -3.39 -12.89
CA GLU A 280 1.99 -4.74 -13.43
C GLU A 280 1.88 -5.85 -12.38
N ASN A 281 2.15 -5.53 -11.11
CA ASN A 281 2.21 -6.51 -10.03
C ASN A 281 1.13 -6.35 -8.95
N MET A 282 0.31 -5.31 -8.99
CA MET A 282 -0.72 -5.05 -7.98
C MET A 282 -2.12 -5.15 -8.56
N PRO A 283 -3.11 -5.68 -7.80
CA PRO A 283 -4.49 -5.80 -8.24
C PRO A 283 -5.23 -4.47 -8.17
N ILE A 284 -4.76 -3.47 -8.91
CA ILE A 284 -5.30 -2.12 -8.94
C ILE A 284 -5.96 -1.80 -10.29
N ARG A 285 -6.85 -0.82 -10.31
CA ARG A 285 -7.61 -0.43 -11.50
C ARG A 285 -6.75 0.29 -12.53
N ALA A 286 -7.05 0.09 -13.80
CA ALA A 286 -6.41 0.81 -14.90
C ALA A 286 -6.61 2.34 -14.82
N THR A 287 -7.67 2.79 -14.14
CA THR A 287 -7.91 4.23 -13.88
C THR A 287 -6.79 4.90 -13.05
N ALA A 288 -5.97 4.13 -12.34
CA ALA A 288 -4.78 4.64 -11.66
C ALA A 288 -3.74 5.20 -12.64
N LEU A 289 -3.73 4.73 -13.90
CA LEU A 289 -2.77 5.13 -14.94
C LEU A 289 -3.11 6.44 -15.67
N THR A 290 -4.16 7.15 -15.30
CA THR A 290 -4.76 8.25 -16.08
C THR A 290 -3.83 9.37 -16.48
N LYS A 291 -2.72 9.58 -15.77
CA LYS A 291 -1.73 10.61 -16.10
C LYS A 291 -0.33 10.06 -16.42
N SER A 292 -0.14 8.77 -16.37
CA SER A 292 1.16 8.16 -16.63
C SER A 292 1.72 8.45 -18.01
N LEU A 293 0.86 8.78 -18.95
CA LEU A 293 1.18 9.03 -20.35
C LEU A 293 1.57 10.47 -20.67
N ALA A 294 0.89 11.43 -20.09
CA ALA A 294 1.27 12.83 -20.18
C ALA A 294 2.57 13.10 -19.39
N GLY A 295 2.89 12.22 -18.44
CA GLY A 295 3.95 12.39 -17.47
C GLY A 295 5.34 11.98 -17.90
N LEU A 296 5.54 11.36 -19.07
CA LEU A 296 6.90 11.00 -19.53
C LEU A 296 7.80 12.21 -19.80
N VAL A 297 7.23 13.40 -19.96
CA VAL A 297 7.98 14.67 -20.10
C VAL A 297 8.17 15.37 -18.76
N SER A 298 7.22 15.18 -17.82
CA SER A 298 7.18 15.85 -16.51
C SER A 298 7.32 14.89 -15.31
N GLY A 299 7.60 13.61 -15.55
CA GLY A 299 7.57 12.52 -14.57
C GLY A 299 6.26 11.73 -14.63
N ALA A 300 6.35 10.40 -14.49
CA ALA A 300 5.19 9.53 -14.42
C ALA A 300 4.34 9.84 -13.18
N GLU A 301 3.02 9.70 -13.31
CA GLU A 301 2.07 9.91 -12.23
C GLU A 301 1.02 8.80 -12.26
N MET A 302 0.77 8.17 -11.10
CA MET A 302 -0.30 7.22 -10.89
C MET A 302 -1.20 7.69 -9.76
N ARG A 303 -2.49 7.81 -10.00
CA ARG A 303 -3.44 8.18 -8.97
C ARG A 303 -3.88 6.94 -8.20
N ILE A 304 -3.19 6.61 -7.11
CA ILE A 304 -3.57 5.50 -6.22
C ILE A 304 -4.45 5.92 -5.04
N TYR A 305 -4.46 7.21 -4.68
CA TYR A 305 -5.36 7.68 -3.62
C TYR A 305 -6.82 7.59 -4.06
N GLN A 306 -7.64 7.04 -3.18
CA GLN A 306 -9.05 6.77 -3.46
C GLN A 306 -9.86 6.64 -2.17
N ARG A 307 -11.19 6.70 -2.28
CA ARG A 307 -12.11 6.32 -1.22
C ARG A 307 -12.75 4.97 -1.54
N VAL A 308 -12.89 4.14 -0.51
CA VAL A 308 -13.58 2.86 -0.58
C VAL A 308 -14.59 2.79 0.57
N ASP A 309 -15.87 2.63 0.24
CA ASP A 309 -16.95 2.56 1.23
C ASP A 309 -17.38 1.12 1.48
N VAL A 310 -17.68 0.80 2.73
CA VAL A 310 -18.24 -0.48 3.18
C VAL A 310 -19.58 -0.21 3.85
N GLY A 311 -20.64 -0.12 3.05
CA GLY A 311 -21.98 0.24 3.51
C GLY A 311 -22.00 1.57 4.26
N GLN A 312 -22.68 1.60 5.40
CA GLN A 312 -22.62 2.69 6.38
C GLN A 312 -21.55 2.48 7.45
N LEU A 313 -20.88 1.32 7.47
CA LEU A 313 -19.98 0.98 8.57
C LEU A 313 -18.65 1.74 8.50
N ALA A 314 -18.00 1.77 7.35
CA ALA A 314 -16.69 2.41 7.21
C ALA A 314 -16.47 3.04 5.85
N SER A 315 -15.76 4.18 5.83
CA SER A 315 -15.15 4.79 4.64
C SER A 315 -13.64 4.79 4.81
N PHE A 316 -12.92 4.15 3.89
CA PHE A 316 -11.48 4.14 3.83
C PHE A 316 -11.00 5.19 2.83
N TYR A 317 -10.16 6.12 3.28
CA TYR A 317 -9.46 7.08 2.46
C TYR A 317 -8.02 6.61 2.34
N MET A 318 -7.71 5.95 1.21
CA MET A 318 -6.36 5.53 0.87
C MET A 318 -5.56 6.76 0.45
N LEU A 319 -4.45 7.05 1.11
CA LEU A 319 -3.64 8.23 0.83
C LEU A 319 -2.29 7.84 0.24
N ASP A 320 -1.74 8.75 -0.55
CA ASP A 320 -0.41 8.68 -1.14
C ASP A 320 0.46 9.81 -0.59
N PRO A 321 1.27 9.55 0.44
CA PRO A 321 2.11 10.56 1.06
C PRO A 321 3.49 10.71 0.40
N ARG A 322 3.77 10.04 -0.72
CA ARG A 322 5.09 10.02 -1.35
C ARG A 322 5.16 10.77 -2.67
N GLN A 323 4.23 10.49 -3.57
CA GLN A 323 4.31 10.95 -4.96
C GLN A 323 4.21 12.47 -5.12
N TYR A 324 3.47 13.14 -4.23
CA TYR A 324 3.09 14.54 -4.39
C TYR A 324 3.69 15.45 -3.32
N ARG A 325 4.46 14.89 -2.38
CA ARG A 325 5.01 15.65 -1.28
C ARG A 325 6.15 16.57 -1.71
N ASP A 326 6.31 17.65 -1.00
CA ASP A 326 7.51 18.48 -1.11
C ASP A 326 8.73 17.73 -0.61
N ARG A 327 9.91 18.16 -1.04
CA ARG A 327 11.17 17.68 -0.48
C ARG A 327 11.20 17.89 1.04
N GLN A 328 11.86 17.00 1.78
CA GLN A 328 12.01 17.10 3.23
C GLN A 328 12.63 18.45 3.64
N ALA A 329 12.08 19.07 4.70
CA ALA A 329 12.58 20.35 5.20
C ALA A 329 13.94 20.18 5.87
N CYS A 330 14.84 21.16 5.66
CA CYS A 330 16.11 21.24 6.36
C CYS A 330 16.96 19.95 6.30
N SER A 331 16.91 19.25 5.19
CA SER A 331 17.88 18.17 4.92
C SER A 331 19.29 18.77 4.98
N LYS A 332 20.26 18.01 5.50
CA LYS A 332 21.66 18.47 5.61
C LYS A 332 22.16 18.92 4.24
N ASP A 333 23.00 19.94 4.20
CA ASP A 333 23.60 20.48 2.98
C ASP A 333 24.20 19.37 2.13
N GLY A 334 23.82 19.34 0.84
CA GLY A 334 24.29 18.36 -0.13
C GLY A 334 23.72 16.94 0.04
N LYS A 335 22.82 16.68 1.01
CA LYS A 335 22.15 15.40 1.17
C LYS A 335 20.71 15.44 0.68
N LEU A 336 20.29 14.36 0.05
CA LEU A 336 18.90 14.06 -0.28
C LEU A 336 18.30 13.18 0.82
N GLY A 337 16.96 13.06 0.85
CA GLY A 337 16.26 12.17 1.76
C GLY A 337 16.08 12.73 3.16
N ALA A 338 15.79 11.83 4.08
CA ALA A 338 15.40 12.16 5.43
C ALA A 338 16.58 12.49 6.37
N SER A 339 16.25 13.21 7.42
CA SER A 339 17.18 13.47 8.52
C SER A 339 16.45 13.80 9.81
N MET A 340 17.17 13.70 10.94
CA MET A 340 16.70 14.23 12.21
C MET A 340 16.89 15.74 12.21
N VAL A 341 15.83 16.49 12.43
CA VAL A 341 15.83 17.96 12.44
C VAL A 341 15.42 18.51 13.80
N ASN A 342 16.10 19.60 14.20
CA ASN A 342 15.68 20.40 15.33
C ASN A 342 14.77 21.53 14.80
N PRO A 343 13.48 21.58 15.17
CA PRO A 343 12.54 22.56 14.64
C PRO A 343 12.93 24.01 14.96
N ALA A 344 13.60 24.25 16.08
CA ALA A 344 14.09 25.59 16.43
C ALA A 344 15.19 26.12 15.50
N LYS A 345 15.82 25.22 14.73
CA LYS A 345 16.89 25.55 13.76
C LYS A 345 16.45 25.35 12.30
N CYS A 346 15.19 25.02 12.08
CA CYS A 346 14.64 24.71 10.77
C CYS A 346 13.47 25.66 10.46
N THR A 347 13.73 26.76 9.80
CA THR A 347 12.69 27.75 9.45
C THR A 347 11.69 27.22 8.44
N ASP A 348 12.14 26.41 7.49
CA ASP A 348 11.32 25.87 6.42
C ASP A 348 10.30 24.83 6.91
N TRP A 349 10.51 24.28 8.10
CA TRP A 349 9.63 23.28 8.69
C TRP A 349 8.19 23.80 8.88
N LEU A 350 8.01 25.10 9.15
CA LEU A 350 6.72 25.74 9.36
C LEU A 350 6.20 26.51 8.14
N ASP A 351 6.83 26.40 6.96
CA ASP A 351 6.31 27.05 5.77
C ASP A 351 4.89 26.54 5.48
N PRO A 352 3.85 27.41 5.53
CA PRO A 352 2.45 27.01 5.34
C PRO A 352 2.14 26.42 3.98
N LYS A 353 3.01 26.61 2.99
CA LYS A 353 2.85 26.06 1.64
C LYS A 353 3.28 24.59 1.55
N ARG A 354 4.05 24.11 2.50
CA ARG A 354 4.55 22.73 2.49
C ARG A 354 3.41 21.73 2.52
N THR A 355 3.52 20.71 1.68
CA THR A 355 2.51 19.66 1.56
C THR A 355 3.10 18.26 1.65
N MET A 356 2.38 17.36 2.31
CA MET A 356 2.65 15.91 2.35
C MET A 356 1.88 15.17 1.25
N LEU A 357 0.69 15.64 0.89
CA LEU A 357 -0.21 14.97 -0.04
C LEU A 357 -0.30 15.66 -1.40
N GLY A 358 0.29 16.85 -1.54
CA GLY A 358 0.08 17.71 -2.70
C GLY A 358 -1.30 18.38 -2.70
N ALA A 359 -1.38 19.56 -3.32
CA ALA A 359 -2.59 20.39 -3.27
C ALA A 359 -3.83 19.68 -3.84
N GLN A 360 -3.67 18.86 -4.88
CA GLN A 360 -4.78 18.17 -5.50
C GLN A 360 -5.37 17.08 -4.59
N GLN A 361 -4.53 16.26 -3.97
CA GLN A 361 -4.97 15.23 -3.04
C GLN A 361 -5.53 15.84 -1.74
N GLU A 362 -4.90 16.91 -1.21
CA GLU A 362 -5.46 17.63 -0.05
C GLU A 362 -6.85 18.18 -0.34
N SER A 363 -7.06 18.79 -1.52
CA SER A 363 -8.38 19.29 -1.94
C SER A 363 -9.40 18.18 -2.09
N TRP A 364 -9.03 17.07 -2.74
CA TRP A 364 -9.85 15.88 -2.86
C TRP A 364 -10.25 15.33 -1.48
N LEU A 365 -9.27 15.15 -0.58
CA LEU A 365 -9.54 14.61 0.76
C LEU A 365 -10.47 15.53 1.55
N SER A 366 -10.25 16.85 1.51
CA SER A 366 -11.13 17.82 2.17
C SER A 366 -12.57 17.76 1.64
N HIS A 367 -12.76 17.60 0.33
CA HIS A 367 -14.07 17.41 -0.29
C HIS A 367 -14.75 16.11 0.18
N GLU A 368 -13.99 15.02 0.22
CA GLU A 368 -14.49 13.72 0.69
C GLU A 368 -14.87 13.76 2.17
N LEU A 369 -14.07 14.40 3.02
CA LEU A 369 -14.37 14.59 4.44
C LEU A 369 -15.58 15.49 4.67
N ALA A 370 -15.76 16.53 3.85
CA ALA A 370 -16.97 17.39 3.91
C ALA A 370 -18.26 16.60 3.66
N SER A 371 -18.21 15.57 2.84
CA SER A 371 -19.36 14.71 2.52
C SER A 371 -19.51 13.51 3.47
N ALA A 372 -18.57 13.28 4.40
CA ALA A 372 -18.57 12.10 5.28
C ALA A 372 -19.83 12.00 6.15
N LYS A 373 -20.30 13.14 6.68
CA LYS A 373 -21.53 13.20 7.48
C LYS A 373 -22.78 12.79 6.68
N GLN A 374 -22.87 13.20 5.42
CA GLN A 374 -23.99 12.85 4.54
C GLN A 374 -24.01 11.36 4.19
N ARG A 375 -22.83 10.76 4.03
CA ARG A 375 -22.70 9.31 3.81
C ARG A 375 -23.11 8.49 5.03
N GLY A 376 -23.04 9.05 6.24
CA GLY A 376 -23.40 8.39 7.48
C GLY A 376 -22.43 7.29 7.89
N SER A 377 -21.18 7.31 7.42
CA SER A 377 -20.16 6.33 7.79
C SER A 377 -19.85 6.40 9.28
N VAL A 378 -19.96 5.25 9.97
CA VAL A 378 -19.64 5.16 11.40
C VAL A 378 -18.15 5.39 11.65
N TRP A 379 -17.29 4.81 10.83
CA TRP A 379 -15.83 4.93 10.93
C TRP A 379 -15.25 5.61 9.68
N ASN A 380 -14.40 6.59 9.89
CA ASN A 380 -13.70 7.30 8.81
C ASN A 380 -12.21 7.02 8.93
N VAL A 381 -11.69 6.12 8.10
CA VAL A 381 -10.34 5.56 8.20
C VAL A 381 -9.43 6.18 7.16
N MET A 382 -8.46 7.00 7.58
CA MET A 382 -7.36 7.44 6.74
C MET A 382 -6.27 6.37 6.78
N ALA A 383 -6.04 5.73 5.65
CA ALA A 383 -5.05 4.67 5.49
C ALA A 383 -3.87 5.21 4.67
N GLN A 384 -2.70 5.24 5.26
CA GLN A 384 -1.50 5.82 4.67
C GLN A 384 -0.25 5.10 5.18
N SER A 385 0.91 5.38 4.62
CA SER A 385 2.08 4.54 4.84
C SER A 385 2.83 4.78 6.15
N THR A 386 2.78 5.97 6.76
CA THR A 386 3.66 6.34 7.89
C THR A 386 2.92 6.71 9.19
N LEU A 387 3.64 7.06 10.25
CA LEU A 387 3.05 7.59 11.49
C LEU A 387 2.54 9.02 11.27
N PHE A 388 1.31 9.30 11.71
CA PHE A 388 0.70 10.63 11.62
C PHE A 388 0.95 11.50 12.85
N GLY A 389 0.81 10.94 14.05
CA GLY A 389 1.03 11.65 15.32
C GLY A 389 2.45 12.20 15.44
N LEU A 390 2.58 13.40 16.00
CA LEU A 390 3.91 13.98 16.24
C LEU A 390 4.73 13.09 17.18
N ARG A 391 5.96 12.78 16.79
CA ARG A 391 6.88 12.00 17.62
C ARG A 391 8.19 12.76 17.84
N ASP A 392 8.37 13.30 19.03
CA ASP A 392 9.67 13.78 19.48
C ASP A 392 10.57 12.58 19.79
N ASN A 393 11.78 12.57 19.21
CA ASN A 393 12.72 11.46 19.31
C ASN A 393 13.76 11.63 20.43
N ILE A 394 13.74 12.76 21.15
CA ILE A 394 14.61 13.00 22.29
C ILE A 394 13.79 13.38 23.53
N ALA A 395 14.24 12.91 24.70
CA ALA A 395 13.63 13.30 25.96
C ALA A 395 14.22 14.60 26.51
N GLY A 396 13.42 15.32 27.27
CA GLY A 396 13.85 16.50 28.00
C GLY A 396 13.90 17.77 27.17
N ASN A 397 14.96 18.58 27.35
CA ASN A 397 15.03 19.91 26.72
C ASN A 397 15.38 19.80 25.21
N GLY A 398 14.58 20.47 24.38
CA GLY A 398 14.73 20.54 22.95
C GLY A 398 13.75 19.61 22.23
N GLN A 399 13.87 19.52 20.92
CA GLN A 399 13.05 18.66 20.08
C GLN A 399 13.87 18.12 18.91
N SER A 400 13.56 16.88 18.50
CA SER A 400 14.17 16.26 17.34
C SER A 400 13.14 15.42 16.59
N PHE A 401 12.83 15.83 15.38
CA PHE A 401 11.85 15.17 14.53
C PHE A 401 12.50 14.48 13.34
N PHE A 402 11.97 13.32 12.97
CA PHE A 402 12.33 12.68 11.71
C PHE A 402 11.50 13.29 10.59
N ASN A 403 12.15 13.97 9.64
CA ASN A 403 11.46 14.82 8.67
C ASN A 403 10.90 14.10 7.45
N ASP A 404 10.97 12.78 7.41
CA ASP A 404 10.44 11.99 6.30
C ASP A 404 8.92 11.76 6.37
N GLY A 405 8.40 11.48 7.56
CA GLY A 405 6.96 11.39 7.81
C GLY A 405 6.28 12.74 8.06
N TRP A 406 5.09 12.71 8.61
CA TRP A 406 4.28 13.91 8.91
C TRP A 406 4.99 14.93 9.79
N ASP A 407 6.00 14.53 10.55
CA ASP A 407 6.80 15.44 11.37
C ASP A 407 7.65 16.42 10.55
N GLY A 408 7.96 16.08 9.30
CA GLY A 408 8.58 17.00 8.34
C GLY A 408 7.61 17.95 7.65
N TYR A 409 6.29 17.78 7.87
CA TYR A 409 5.23 18.50 7.16
C TYR A 409 4.16 19.02 8.13
N ALA A 410 4.58 19.64 9.23
CA ALA A 410 3.69 20.11 10.30
C ALA A 410 2.50 20.96 9.81
N PRO A 411 2.64 21.91 8.84
CA PRO A 411 1.50 22.64 8.28
C PRO A 411 0.50 21.77 7.54
N ALA A 412 0.95 20.75 6.79
CA ALA A 412 0.06 19.81 6.10
C ALA A 412 -0.71 18.95 7.11
N ARG A 413 -0.05 18.44 8.16
CA ARG A 413 -0.70 17.75 9.28
C ARG A 413 -1.80 18.63 9.90
N LYS A 414 -1.47 19.90 10.18
CA LYS A 414 -2.44 20.87 10.73
C LYS A 414 -3.64 21.07 9.83
N ARG A 415 -3.46 21.22 8.52
CA ARG A 415 -4.58 21.33 7.57
C ARG A 415 -5.50 20.11 7.59
N LEU A 416 -4.94 18.91 7.71
CA LEU A 416 -5.74 17.69 7.81
C LEU A 416 -6.52 17.63 9.13
N THR A 417 -5.90 17.92 10.27
CA THR A 417 -6.59 17.96 11.56
C THR A 417 -7.68 19.05 11.60
N ASP A 418 -7.44 20.20 10.98
CA ASP A 418 -8.43 21.28 10.83
C ASP A 418 -9.62 20.83 9.95
N ALA A 419 -9.35 20.09 8.87
CA ALA A 419 -10.41 19.57 8.02
C ALA A 419 -11.29 18.55 8.77
N LEU A 420 -10.68 17.64 9.55
CA LEU A 420 -11.42 16.67 10.39
C LEU A 420 -12.36 17.38 11.37
N GLN A 421 -11.88 18.44 12.04
CA GLN A 421 -12.69 19.24 12.97
C GLN A 421 -13.75 20.08 12.26
N LYS A 422 -13.36 20.81 11.20
CA LYS A 422 -14.27 21.68 10.42
C LYS A 422 -15.47 20.91 9.89
N HIS A 423 -15.25 19.71 9.42
CA HIS A 423 -16.31 18.87 8.84
C HIS A 423 -16.96 17.95 9.88
N ALA A 424 -16.59 18.06 11.16
CA ALA A 424 -17.07 17.24 12.27
C ALA A 424 -17.10 15.74 11.88
N VAL A 425 -15.97 15.26 11.33
CA VAL A 425 -15.82 13.88 10.87
C VAL A 425 -16.01 12.93 12.04
N TYR A 426 -16.93 11.97 11.90
CA TYR A 426 -17.29 11.06 12.98
C TYR A 426 -16.28 9.91 13.07
N ASN A 427 -15.81 9.59 14.27
CA ASN A 427 -14.82 8.55 14.56
C ASN A 427 -13.64 8.49 13.57
N PRO A 428 -12.79 9.54 13.48
CA PRO A 428 -11.60 9.46 12.65
C PRO A 428 -10.60 8.45 13.19
N VAL A 429 -10.11 7.59 12.31
CA VAL A 429 -9.08 6.60 12.59
C VAL A 429 -7.94 6.77 11.60
N MET A 430 -6.70 6.80 12.06
CA MET A 430 -5.51 6.74 11.22
C MET A 430 -4.88 5.35 11.30
N LEU A 431 -4.60 4.74 10.16
CA LEU A 431 -3.80 3.53 10.06
C LEU A 431 -2.50 3.85 9.32
N GLY A 432 -1.36 3.42 9.86
CA GLY A 432 -0.03 3.72 9.35
C GLY A 432 0.95 2.54 9.42
N GLY A 433 2.17 2.75 8.90
CA GLY A 433 3.28 1.78 8.84
C GLY A 433 4.65 2.45 8.90
N ASP A 434 5.57 2.09 7.99
CA ASP A 434 6.91 2.67 7.73
C ASP A 434 7.93 2.49 8.88
N LEU A 435 7.58 2.87 10.08
CA LEU A 435 8.52 2.94 11.20
C LEU A 435 9.08 1.58 11.67
N HIS A 436 8.50 0.48 11.23
CA HIS A 436 8.79 -0.88 11.73
C HIS A 436 8.54 -1.03 13.24
N GLU A 437 7.67 -0.19 13.79
CA GLU A 437 7.31 -0.10 15.19
C GLU A 437 5.78 -0.01 15.32
N ASN A 438 5.22 -0.56 16.40
CA ASN A 438 3.82 -0.29 16.73
C ASN A 438 3.73 0.99 17.56
N TRP A 439 2.82 1.90 17.16
CA TRP A 439 2.45 3.08 17.91
C TRP A 439 0.93 3.22 17.96
N VAL A 440 0.39 3.35 19.15
CA VAL A 440 -1.06 3.53 19.36
C VAL A 440 -1.28 4.81 20.15
N GLY A 441 -2.15 5.69 19.63
CA GLY A 441 -2.34 6.98 20.27
C GLY A 441 -3.54 7.77 19.76
N TYR A 442 -3.59 9.00 20.21
CA TYR A 442 -4.66 9.94 19.92
C TYR A 442 -4.25 10.95 18.84
N LEU A 443 -5.14 11.16 17.89
CA LEU A 443 -5.04 12.30 16.99
C LEU A 443 -5.36 13.58 17.75
N LYS A 444 -4.42 14.53 17.77
CA LYS A 444 -4.59 15.84 18.40
C LYS A 444 -5.00 16.89 17.37
N ALA A 445 -5.86 17.79 17.74
CA ALA A 445 -6.23 18.94 16.92
C ALA A 445 -5.02 19.88 16.66
N ASP A 446 -4.16 19.96 17.64
CA ASP A 446 -2.94 20.76 17.61
C ASP A 446 -1.82 19.98 18.31
N TYR A 447 -0.67 19.89 17.66
CA TYR A 447 0.54 19.27 18.17
C TYR A 447 1.58 20.31 18.62
N SER A 448 1.24 21.61 18.69
CA SER A 448 2.12 22.59 19.29
C SER A 448 2.34 22.25 20.76
N GLN A 449 3.53 22.56 21.28
CA GLN A 449 3.91 22.18 22.65
C GLN A 449 3.42 23.17 23.71
N ASN A 450 2.51 24.08 23.36
CA ASN A 450 1.93 25.00 24.34
C ASN A 450 0.90 24.29 25.25
N ALA A 451 0.61 24.89 26.41
CA ALA A 451 -0.28 24.31 27.40
C ALA A 451 -1.72 24.05 26.84
N ALA A 452 -2.21 24.94 25.97
CA ALA A 452 -3.52 24.80 25.36
C ALA A 452 -3.60 23.60 24.42
N ALA A 453 -2.56 23.37 23.59
CA ALA A 453 -2.47 22.22 22.71
C ALA A 453 -2.35 20.91 23.47
N LYS A 454 -1.56 20.89 24.56
CA LYS A 454 -1.43 19.72 25.44
C LYS A 454 -2.78 19.35 26.10
N ALA A 455 -3.57 20.34 26.49
CA ALA A 455 -4.89 20.16 27.10
C ALA A 455 -6.01 19.93 26.06
N ALA A 456 -5.77 20.19 24.77
CA ALA A 456 -6.79 20.03 23.73
C ALA A 456 -7.29 18.58 23.65
N PRO A 457 -8.61 18.38 23.47
CA PRO A 457 -9.18 17.04 23.36
C PRO A 457 -8.63 16.31 22.12
N ALA A 458 -8.62 14.98 22.19
CA ALA A 458 -8.35 14.14 21.04
C ALA A 458 -9.51 14.25 20.04
N ILE A 459 -9.17 14.22 18.75
CA ILE A 459 -10.13 14.30 17.65
C ILE A 459 -10.32 12.96 16.93
N GLY A 460 -9.49 11.96 17.25
CA GLY A 460 -9.52 10.62 16.67
C GLY A 460 -8.45 9.74 17.30
N VAL A 461 -8.21 8.58 16.69
CA VAL A 461 -7.26 7.59 17.16
C VAL A 461 -6.33 7.15 16.04
N GLU A 462 -5.13 6.69 16.40
CA GLU A 462 -4.14 6.17 15.47
C GLU A 462 -3.62 4.80 15.90
N PHE A 463 -3.47 3.92 14.91
CA PHE A 463 -2.82 2.62 15.02
C PHE A 463 -1.78 2.50 13.91
N CYS A 464 -0.54 2.87 14.20
CA CYS A 464 0.59 2.60 13.31
C CYS A 464 1.10 1.20 13.60
N GLY A 465 1.14 0.35 12.57
CA GLY A 465 1.56 -1.05 12.69
C GLY A 465 3.06 -1.24 12.55
N THR A 466 3.54 -2.33 13.11
CA THR A 466 4.90 -2.82 12.86
C THR A 466 5.01 -3.42 11.43
N SER A 467 6.20 -3.89 11.07
CA SER A 467 6.50 -4.52 9.79
C SER A 467 6.22 -6.03 9.77
N ILE A 468 6.01 -6.58 8.58
CA ILE A 468 5.97 -8.04 8.36
C ILE A 468 7.35 -8.65 8.68
N THR A 469 8.44 -8.08 8.17
CA THR A 469 9.79 -8.62 8.38
C THR A 469 10.88 -7.57 8.56
N SER A 470 10.65 -6.32 8.14
CA SER A 470 11.65 -5.26 8.25
C SER A 470 12.00 -4.97 9.71
N THR A 471 13.27 -4.72 9.99
CA THR A 471 13.72 -4.46 11.37
C THR A 471 13.67 -2.96 11.68
N ALA A 472 13.24 -2.62 12.89
CA ALA A 472 13.43 -1.28 13.42
C ALA A 472 14.93 -0.95 13.58
N GLY A 473 15.28 0.32 13.65
CA GLY A 473 16.67 0.74 13.87
C GLY A 473 17.27 0.13 15.15
N SER A 474 18.57 -0.07 15.18
CA SER A 474 19.27 -0.80 16.25
C SER A 474 19.01 -0.28 17.67
N SER A 475 18.77 1.01 17.83
CA SER A 475 18.44 1.63 19.13
C SER A 475 16.94 1.82 19.38
N ALA A 476 16.08 1.40 18.48
CA ALA A 476 14.64 1.67 18.58
C ALA A 476 14.03 1.00 19.82
N VAL A 477 14.34 -0.28 20.05
CA VAL A 477 13.82 -1.05 21.20
C VAL A 477 14.19 -0.40 22.54
N GLU A 478 15.44 0.02 22.67
CA GLU A 478 15.94 0.65 23.92
C GLU A 478 15.32 2.01 24.18
N LYS A 479 15.08 2.79 23.11
CA LYS A 479 14.57 4.17 23.20
C LYS A 479 13.03 4.26 23.21
N THR A 480 12.32 3.19 22.92
CA THR A 480 10.86 3.21 22.85
C THR A 480 10.21 3.65 24.16
N PRO A 481 10.62 3.19 25.38
CA PRO A 481 9.99 3.64 26.61
C PRO A 481 10.18 5.15 26.87
N GLU A 482 11.37 5.67 26.60
CA GLU A 482 11.71 7.09 26.75
C GLU A 482 10.89 7.95 25.77
N ARG A 483 10.84 7.54 24.50
CA ARG A 483 10.04 8.22 23.47
C ARG A 483 8.54 8.20 23.79
N LEU A 484 8.03 7.07 24.31
CA LEU A 484 6.63 6.98 24.72
C LEU A 484 6.31 7.96 25.86
N ALA A 485 7.20 8.10 26.83
CA ALA A 485 7.04 9.05 27.93
C ALA A 485 7.07 10.53 27.46
N GLU A 486 7.92 10.84 26.46
CA GLU A 486 8.02 12.18 25.89
C GLU A 486 6.78 12.58 25.06
N ASN A 487 6.08 11.62 24.51
CA ASN A 487 4.94 11.80 23.61
C ASN A 487 3.61 11.31 24.23
N PRO A 488 3.04 12.00 25.23
CA PRO A 488 1.95 11.50 26.08
C PRO A 488 0.60 11.30 25.35
N HIS A 489 0.48 11.69 24.11
CA HIS A 489 -0.68 11.36 23.27
C HIS A 489 -0.62 9.93 22.72
N PHE A 490 0.53 9.25 22.80
CA PHE A 490 0.61 7.81 22.56
C PHE A 490 0.39 7.05 23.89
N VAL A 491 -0.39 5.97 23.81
CA VAL A 491 -0.73 5.12 24.95
C VAL A 491 0.00 3.77 24.93
N PHE A 492 0.61 3.44 23.79
CA PHE A 492 1.36 2.20 23.62
C PHE A 492 2.39 2.34 22.49
N ALA A 493 3.55 1.72 22.68
CA ALA A 493 4.55 1.55 21.64
C ALA A 493 5.32 0.24 21.83
N ASP A 494 5.72 -0.38 20.71
CA ASP A 494 6.62 -1.55 20.67
C ASP A 494 7.46 -1.53 19.40
N ALA A 495 8.77 -1.67 19.54
CA ALA A 495 9.72 -1.75 18.44
C ALA A 495 10.39 -3.14 18.31
N LYS A 496 10.07 -4.07 19.22
CA LYS A 496 10.73 -5.36 19.33
C LYS A 496 10.19 -6.39 18.35
N PHE A 497 8.87 -6.46 18.22
CA PHE A 497 8.21 -7.56 17.51
C PHE A 497 7.79 -7.17 16.07
N ARG A 498 7.69 -8.18 15.20
CA ARG A 498 7.21 -8.10 13.82
C ARG A 498 5.86 -8.79 13.72
N GLY A 499 5.02 -8.37 12.78
CA GLY A 499 3.70 -8.97 12.62
C GLY A 499 2.75 -8.10 11.82
N TYR A 500 1.50 -8.01 12.25
CA TYR A 500 0.43 -7.29 11.57
C TYR A 500 -0.65 -6.83 12.55
N GLY A 501 -1.51 -5.94 12.10
CA GLY A 501 -2.68 -5.54 12.86
C GLY A 501 -3.97 -6.16 12.29
N VAL A 502 -4.94 -6.42 13.17
CA VAL A 502 -6.30 -6.81 12.81
C VAL A 502 -7.26 -5.77 13.40
N VAL A 503 -8.10 -5.19 12.56
CA VAL A 503 -9.12 -4.23 12.98
C VAL A 503 -10.50 -4.79 12.68
N GLU A 504 -11.29 -4.98 13.73
CA GLU A 504 -12.68 -5.36 13.63
C GLU A 504 -13.58 -4.14 13.88
N PHE A 505 -14.35 -3.78 12.87
CA PHE A 505 -15.32 -2.70 12.94
C PHE A 505 -16.72 -3.22 13.20
N SER A 506 -17.46 -2.55 14.06
CA SER A 506 -18.90 -2.67 14.22
C SER A 506 -19.52 -1.28 14.36
N SER A 507 -20.85 -1.17 14.34
CA SER A 507 -21.52 0.11 14.57
C SER A 507 -21.31 0.66 15.98
N LYS A 508 -20.89 -0.19 16.94
CA LYS A 508 -20.72 0.16 18.36
C LYS A 508 -19.27 0.41 18.75
N GLN A 509 -18.35 -0.31 18.16
CA GLN A 509 -16.93 -0.24 18.53
C GLN A 509 -16.01 -0.68 17.40
N LEU A 510 -14.77 -0.22 17.50
CA LEU A 510 -13.61 -0.69 16.76
C LEU A 510 -12.72 -1.45 17.74
N THR A 511 -12.27 -2.65 17.36
CA THR A 511 -11.29 -3.41 18.12
C THR A 511 -10.04 -3.60 17.27
N THR A 512 -8.89 -3.13 17.74
CA THR A 512 -7.59 -3.33 17.08
C THR A 512 -6.76 -4.32 17.88
N THR A 513 -6.35 -5.42 17.24
CA THR A 513 -5.47 -6.43 17.82
C THR A 513 -4.12 -6.39 17.10
N LEU A 514 -3.04 -6.16 17.82
CA LEU A 514 -1.68 -6.24 17.32
C LEU A 514 -1.18 -7.68 17.47
N ARG A 515 -0.90 -8.33 16.35
CA ARG A 515 -0.42 -9.71 16.25
C ARG A 515 1.08 -9.73 16.00
N THR A 516 1.79 -10.58 16.70
CA THR A 516 3.24 -10.75 16.56
C THR A 516 3.61 -12.19 16.29
N VAL A 517 4.61 -12.39 15.44
CA VAL A 517 5.25 -13.69 15.23
C VAL A 517 6.50 -13.79 16.10
N ASP A 518 6.77 -14.97 16.59
CA ASP A 518 7.89 -15.25 17.52
C ASP A 518 9.26 -15.03 16.86
N ASN A 519 9.42 -15.40 15.59
CA ASN A 519 10.69 -15.28 14.88
C ASN A 519 10.53 -15.22 13.36
N VAL A 520 10.60 -14.02 12.78
CA VAL A 520 10.50 -13.84 11.31
C VAL A 520 11.60 -14.58 10.52
N ARG A 521 12.70 -14.97 11.15
CA ARG A 521 13.79 -15.71 10.49
C ARG A 521 13.55 -17.23 10.42
N ALA A 522 12.46 -17.73 11.01
CA ALA A 522 12.06 -19.12 10.95
C ALA A 522 11.02 -19.36 9.85
N LYS A 523 11.09 -20.54 9.20
CA LYS A 523 10.08 -20.97 8.20
C LYS A 523 8.77 -21.44 8.83
N THR A 524 8.75 -21.66 10.12
CA THR A 524 7.56 -22.00 10.92
C THR A 524 7.56 -21.13 12.14
N THR A 525 6.44 -20.49 12.40
CA THR A 525 6.29 -19.51 13.48
C THR A 525 5.01 -19.75 14.26
N THR A 526 4.96 -19.21 15.46
CA THR A 526 3.74 -19.03 16.24
C THR A 526 3.29 -17.57 16.17
N VAL A 527 2.01 -17.32 16.42
CA VAL A 527 1.44 -15.97 16.50
C VAL A 527 0.86 -15.73 17.88
N GLU A 528 1.10 -14.54 18.42
CA GLU A 528 0.58 -14.11 19.71
C GLU A 528 -0.11 -12.74 19.60
N THR A 529 -0.94 -12.43 20.58
CA THR A 529 -1.51 -11.10 20.75
C THR A 529 -0.55 -10.27 21.61
N LEU A 530 0.06 -9.26 21.01
CA LEU A 530 0.92 -8.30 21.71
C LEU A 530 0.08 -7.35 22.58
N ALA A 531 -0.98 -6.83 22.01
CA ALA A 531 -1.91 -5.92 22.67
C ALA A 531 -3.24 -5.87 21.91
N GLN A 532 -4.30 -5.55 22.63
CA GLN A 532 -5.62 -5.31 22.05
C GLN A 532 -6.20 -4.01 22.61
N PHE A 533 -6.87 -3.27 21.74
CA PHE A 533 -7.45 -1.96 22.04
C PHE A 533 -8.87 -1.87 21.54
N VAL A 534 -9.72 -1.24 22.32
CA VAL A 534 -11.13 -0.99 21.98
C VAL A 534 -11.39 0.51 21.96
N VAL A 535 -12.12 0.96 20.95
CA VAL A 535 -12.64 2.32 20.84
C VAL A 535 -14.14 2.25 20.63
N THR A 536 -14.89 2.81 21.57
CA THR A 536 -16.36 2.89 21.46
C THR A 536 -16.75 3.98 20.45
N ALA A 537 -17.69 3.71 19.55
CA ALA A 537 -18.18 4.70 18.60
C ALA A 537 -18.75 5.94 19.31
N GLY A 538 -18.36 7.11 18.81
CA GLY A 538 -18.70 8.40 19.44
C GLY A 538 -17.83 8.81 20.63
N ARG A 539 -16.87 7.98 21.01
CA ARG A 539 -15.93 8.26 22.10
C ARG A 539 -14.50 8.18 21.60
N THR A 540 -13.73 9.24 21.80
CA THR A 540 -12.29 9.24 21.47
C THR A 540 -11.49 8.79 22.68
N VAL A 541 -11.71 7.54 23.11
CA VAL A 541 -11.01 6.90 24.23
C VAL A 541 -10.52 5.52 23.78
N ILE A 542 -9.22 5.28 23.94
CA ILE A 542 -8.59 3.99 23.67
C ILE A 542 -8.53 3.20 24.98
N GLU A 543 -9.22 2.08 25.02
CA GLU A 543 -9.20 1.14 26.14
C GLU A 543 -8.31 -0.05 25.77
N ARG A 544 -7.27 -0.33 26.56
CA ARG A 544 -6.47 -1.54 26.39
C ARG A 544 -7.13 -2.68 27.15
N VAL A 545 -7.34 -3.83 26.50
CA VAL A 545 -8.04 -5.00 27.05
C VAL A 545 -7.15 -6.23 27.08
#